data_4667416aaf3d99d3b3c952ac22413e74
#
_entry.id   4667416aaf3d99d3b3c952ac22413e74
#
_cell.length_a   1.000
_cell.length_b   1.000
_cell.length_c   1.000
_cell.angle_alpha   90.00
_cell.angle_beta   90.00
_cell.angle_gamma   90.00
#
_symmetry.space_group_name_H-M   'P 1'
#
loop_
_entity.id
_entity.type
_entity.pdbx_description
1 polymer ?
#
loop_
_entity_poly.entity_id
_entity_poly.type
_entity_poly.pdbx_seq_one_letter_code
_entity_poly.pdbx_strand_id
1 'polypeptide(L)'
;MNITQDSKFKLLKRTSINYINKILKNNNNKILDIGCGYTANSNATTIADVQDFSNFYKGKNFVKIENKKLPFRDKEFDFVIASHVIEHVEDFQFFIKELERIAHKGYIELPTRLGDNLVFENVTDHIWWFAFDDVEKILLASKRKQCVSPFLSVSSSKKFDSMFRESMVLELFWENTIEFKMDNKL
;
A
#
# COMPACT_ATOMS: atom_id res chain seq x y z
N MET A 1 34.97 13.01 -20.46
CA MET A 1 33.89 12.06 -20.72
C MET A 1 33.14 11.89 -19.39
N ASN A 2 32.12 12.69 -19.14
CA ASN A 2 31.37 12.68 -17.88
C ASN A 2 30.32 11.58 -17.99
N ILE A 3 30.55 10.46 -17.35
CA ILE A 3 29.51 9.46 -17.09
C ILE A 3 28.83 9.88 -15.81
N THR A 4 27.86 10.78 -15.94
CA THR A 4 26.88 11.07 -14.89
C THR A 4 25.51 10.67 -15.41
N GLN A 5 25.01 9.58 -14.89
CA GLN A 5 23.64 9.47 -14.39
C GLN A 5 23.46 8.04 -13.92
N ASP A 6 23.52 7.87 -12.59
CA ASP A 6 22.82 6.78 -11.92
C ASP A 6 21.35 6.82 -12.37
N SER A 7 21.05 6.08 -13.42
CA SER A 7 19.67 5.73 -13.70
C SER A 7 19.22 4.81 -12.56
N LYS A 8 18.67 5.40 -11.49
CA LYS A 8 18.11 4.64 -10.39
C LYS A 8 17.18 3.61 -11.01
N PHE A 9 17.55 2.36 -10.91
CA PHE A 9 16.74 1.26 -11.39
C PHE A 9 15.35 1.36 -10.78
N LYS A 10 14.33 1.45 -11.63
CA LYS A 10 12.93 1.53 -11.21
C LYS A 10 12.31 0.17 -11.37
N LEU A 11 11.62 -0.29 -10.36
CA LEU A 11 10.93 -1.57 -10.42
C LEU A 11 9.56 -1.46 -9.78
N LEU A 12 8.53 -1.75 -10.56
CA LEU A 12 7.17 -1.98 -10.08
C LEU A 12 6.66 -3.27 -10.70
N LYS A 13 6.26 -4.25 -9.87
CA LYS A 13 5.83 -5.56 -10.34
C LYS A 13 4.83 -6.23 -9.41
N ARG A 14 4.02 -7.13 -9.94
CA ARG A 14 3.15 -7.99 -9.13
C ARG A 14 3.98 -8.87 -8.19
N THR A 15 3.42 -9.12 -7.03
CA THR A 15 4.01 -9.96 -5.98
C THR A 15 2.89 -10.64 -5.17
N SER A 16 3.23 -11.19 -4.01
CA SER A 16 2.25 -11.61 -3.00
C SER A 16 2.76 -11.32 -1.60
N ILE A 17 1.87 -11.05 -0.66
CA ILE A 17 2.22 -10.84 0.74
C ILE A 17 2.96 -12.04 1.34
N ASN A 18 2.63 -13.26 0.91
CA ASN A 18 3.33 -14.46 1.35
C ASN A 18 4.80 -14.47 0.93
N TYR A 19 5.08 -14.05 -0.31
CA TYR A 19 6.47 -13.91 -0.78
C TYR A 19 7.19 -12.78 -0.03
N ILE A 20 6.54 -11.63 0.15
CA ILE A 20 7.09 -10.50 0.92
C ILE A 20 7.43 -10.94 2.34
N ASN A 21 6.49 -11.56 3.06
CA ASN A 21 6.75 -12.05 4.42
C ASN A 21 7.92 -13.03 4.49
N LYS A 22 8.08 -13.88 3.48
CA LYS A 22 9.20 -14.82 3.41
C LYS A 22 10.55 -14.11 3.29
N ILE A 23 10.65 -13.08 2.45
CA ILE A 23 11.91 -12.31 2.28
C ILE A 23 12.21 -11.40 3.46
N LEU A 24 11.18 -10.91 4.18
CA LEU A 24 11.38 -10.03 5.33
C LEU A 24 11.74 -10.78 6.61
N LYS A 25 11.33 -12.03 6.75
CA LYS A 25 11.45 -12.82 7.99
C LYS A 25 12.89 -13.00 8.51
N ASN A 26 13.89 -12.99 7.63
CA ASN A 26 15.28 -13.34 7.96
C ASN A 26 16.25 -12.16 7.90
N ASN A 27 15.76 -10.93 7.84
CA ASN A 27 16.57 -9.74 7.67
C ASN A 27 16.45 -8.82 8.88
N ASN A 28 17.55 -8.26 9.34
CA ASN A 28 17.59 -7.20 10.35
C ASN A 28 17.15 -5.84 9.77
N ASN A 29 16.18 -5.85 8.86
CA ASN A 29 15.68 -4.66 8.19
C ASN A 29 14.82 -3.82 9.13
N LYS A 30 14.93 -2.51 8.99
CA LYS A 30 13.94 -1.57 9.54
C LYS A 30 12.70 -1.57 8.65
N ILE A 31 11.61 -2.16 9.12
CA ILE A 31 10.38 -2.34 8.36
C ILE A 31 9.30 -1.47 8.98
N LEU A 32 8.68 -0.60 8.18
CA LEU A 32 7.49 0.15 8.54
C LEU A 32 6.25 -0.54 7.97
N ASP A 33 5.22 -0.69 8.81
CA ASP A 33 3.85 -0.97 8.36
C ASP A 33 3.00 0.28 8.62
N ILE A 34 2.56 0.95 7.54
CA ILE A 34 1.79 2.19 7.59
C ILE A 34 0.32 1.94 7.28
N GLY A 35 -0.58 2.56 8.05
CA GLY A 35 -2.01 2.25 8.01
C GLY A 35 -2.30 0.87 8.60
N CYS A 36 -1.61 0.53 9.68
CA CYS A 36 -1.56 -0.83 10.23
C CYS A 36 -2.91 -1.34 10.78
N GLY A 37 -3.85 -0.42 11.10
CA GLY A 37 -5.11 -0.78 11.74
C GLY A 37 -4.92 -1.75 12.91
N TYR A 38 -5.73 -2.80 12.96
CA TYR A 38 -5.61 -3.88 13.95
C TYR A 38 -4.80 -5.11 13.48
N THR A 39 -4.24 -5.07 12.27
CA THR A 39 -3.64 -6.24 11.62
C THR A 39 -2.22 -6.00 11.12
N ALA A 40 -1.41 -5.30 11.92
CA ALA A 40 -0.03 -4.99 11.58
C ALA A 40 0.78 -6.24 11.21
N ASN A 41 1.62 -6.10 10.20
CA ASN A 41 2.52 -7.15 9.76
C ASN A 41 3.47 -7.57 10.89
N SER A 42 3.60 -8.86 11.12
CA SER A 42 4.42 -9.40 12.21
C SER A 42 5.92 -9.10 12.05
N ASN A 43 6.40 -8.85 10.83
CA ASN A 43 7.78 -8.50 10.55
C ASN A 43 8.07 -7.00 10.72
N ALA A 44 7.04 -6.15 10.91
CA ALA A 44 7.24 -4.71 11.08
C ALA A 44 7.98 -4.39 12.40
N THR A 45 9.03 -3.58 12.28
CA THR A 45 9.79 -3.03 13.42
C THR A 45 9.18 -1.75 13.94
N THR A 46 8.49 -1.01 13.06
CA THR A 46 7.72 0.20 13.35
C THR A 46 6.36 0.06 12.71
N ILE A 47 5.33 0.49 13.41
CA ILE A 47 3.95 0.52 12.90
C ILE A 47 3.42 1.94 13.03
N ALA A 48 2.61 2.37 12.06
CA ALA A 48 2.09 3.74 12.07
C ALA A 48 0.65 3.79 11.53
N ASP A 49 -0.14 4.68 12.11
CA ASP A 49 -1.53 4.92 11.68
C ASP A 49 -1.96 6.34 12.01
N VAL A 50 -3.00 6.85 11.33
CA VAL A 50 -3.65 8.12 11.66
C VAL A 50 -4.51 7.99 12.93
N GLN A 51 -5.06 6.80 13.20
CA GLN A 51 -5.74 6.45 14.44
C GLN A 51 -4.72 6.02 15.49
N ASP A 52 -5.00 6.32 16.75
CA ASP A 52 -4.11 5.92 17.85
C ASP A 52 -4.38 4.49 18.29
N PHE A 53 -3.52 3.58 17.86
CA PHE A 53 -3.52 2.17 18.27
C PHE A 53 -2.43 1.83 19.31
N SER A 54 -1.81 2.83 19.96
CA SER A 54 -0.72 2.62 20.93
C SER A 54 -1.12 1.68 22.07
N ASN A 55 -2.36 1.79 22.55
CA ASN A 55 -2.91 0.92 23.58
C ASN A 55 -3.11 -0.54 23.12
N PHE A 56 -3.41 -0.75 21.83
CA PHE A 56 -3.57 -2.08 21.25
C PHE A 56 -2.20 -2.75 21.02
N TYR A 57 -1.23 -1.98 20.53
CA TYR A 57 0.12 -2.46 20.20
C TYR A 57 1.13 -2.23 21.33
N LYS A 58 0.76 -2.54 22.57
CA LYS A 58 1.69 -2.40 23.72
C LYS A 58 3.01 -3.13 23.47
N GLY A 59 4.12 -2.40 23.65
CA GLY A 59 5.47 -2.95 23.47
C GLY A 59 5.99 -2.96 22.02
N LYS A 60 5.21 -2.48 21.04
CA LYS A 60 5.67 -2.20 19.67
C LYS A 60 6.00 -0.72 19.49
N ASN A 61 6.89 -0.41 18.56
CA ASN A 61 7.19 0.97 18.18
C ASN A 61 6.03 1.50 17.31
N PHE A 62 5.03 2.12 17.95
CA PHE A 62 3.88 2.72 17.28
C PHE A 62 4.09 4.23 17.11
N VAL A 63 3.78 4.75 15.94
CA VAL A 63 3.85 6.17 15.59
C VAL A 63 2.50 6.64 15.07
N LYS A 64 1.88 7.59 15.75
CA LYS A 64 0.67 8.26 15.26
C LYS A 64 1.01 9.26 14.17
N ILE A 65 0.30 9.20 13.05
CA ILE A 65 0.45 10.13 11.92
C ILE A 65 -0.56 11.26 12.08
N GLU A 66 -0.07 12.48 12.19
CA GLU A 66 -0.92 13.67 12.39
C GLU A 66 -0.92 14.64 11.20
N ASN A 67 0.03 14.50 10.29
CA ASN A 67 0.23 15.40 9.17
C ASN A 67 0.35 14.65 7.85
N LYS A 68 0.09 15.34 6.73
CA LYS A 68 0.31 14.79 5.38
C LYS A 68 1.76 14.34 5.16
N LYS A 69 2.73 15.13 5.64
CA LYS A 69 4.14 14.73 5.65
C LYS A 69 4.38 13.71 6.75
N LEU A 70 4.89 12.55 6.39
CA LEU A 70 5.16 11.47 7.34
C LEU A 70 6.28 11.84 8.31
N PRO A 71 6.16 11.53 9.62
CA PRO A 71 7.11 11.96 10.66
C PRO A 71 8.39 11.11 10.68
N PHE A 72 8.90 10.73 9.51
CA PHE A 72 10.07 9.89 9.32
C PHE A 72 11.13 10.61 8.49
N ARG A 73 12.40 10.24 8.68
CA ARG A 73 13.53 10.77 7.91
C ARG A 73 13.55 10.16 6.50
N ASP A 74 14.29 10.80 5.61
CA ASP A 74 14.55 10.24 4.28
C ASP A 74 15.28 8.91 4.41
N LYS A 75 14.77 7.89 3.71
CA LYS A 75 15.35 6.53 3.69
C LYS A 75 15.57 5.92 5.08
N GLU A 76 14.69 6.24 6.02
CA GLU A 76 14.75 5.72 7.39
C GLU A 76 14.50 4.21 7.45
N PHE A 77 13.69 3.70 6.51
CA PHE A 77 13.31 2.29 6.46
C PHE A 77 13.92 1.58 5.26
N ASP A 78 14.31 0.33 5.47
CA ASP A 78 14.74 -0.56 4.41
C ASP A 78 13.55 -1.05 3.57
N PHE A 79 12.38 -1.13 4.20
CA PHE A 79 11.14 -1.60 3.57
C PHE A 79 9.91 -0.95 4.20
N VAL A 80 8.92 -0.59 3.35
CA VAL A 80 7.62 -0.11 3.82
C VAL A 80 6.50 -1.01 3.29
N ILE A 81 5.53 -1.31 4.15
CA ILE A 81 4.29 -2.01 3.81
C ILE A 81 3.16 -0.98 3.89
N ALA A 82 2.38 -0.86 2.83
CA ALA A 82 1.18 -0.05 2.77
C ALA A 82 0.04 -0.91 2.20
N SER A 83 -0.75 -1.51 3.10
CA SER A 83 -1.83 -2.41 2.74
C SER A 83 -3.17 -1.78 3.04
N HIS A 84 -4.00 -1.59 2.00
CA HIS A 84 -5.30 -0.93 2.08
C HIS A 84 -5.23 0.48 2.72
N VAL A 85 -4.38 1.35 2.16
CA VAL A 85 -4.14 2.72 2.66
C VAL A 85 -4.34 3.76 1.57
N ILE A 86 -3.71 3.55 0.40
CA ILE A 86 -3.57 4.59 -0.63
C ILE A 86 -4.93 4.98 -1.20
N GLU A 87 -5.87 4.05 -1.28
CA GLU A 87 -7.24 4.27 -1.75
C GLU A 87 -8.06 5.24 -0.90
N HIS A 88 -7.68 5.42 0.37
CA HIS A 88 -8.31 6.36 1.31
C HIS A 88 -7.68 7.75 1.30
N VAL A 89 -6.46 7.89 0.77
CA VAL A 89 -5.69 9.13 0.88
C VAL A 89 -6.12 10.12 -0.17
N GLU A 90 -6.63 11.29 0.24
CA GLU A 90 -7.10 12.34 -0.67
C GLU A 90 -6.03 12.72 -1.71
N ASP A 91 -4.81 12.99 -1.25
CA ASP A 91 -3.64 13.32 -2.06
C ASP A 91 -2.71 12.09 -2.15
N PHE A 92 -3.17 11.04 -2.85
CA PHE A 92 -2.40 9.82 -2.99
C PHE A 92 -1.06 10.02 -3.70
N GLN A 93 -0.96 11.03 -4.57
CA GLN A 93 0.27 11.33 -5.30
C GLN A 93 1.37 11.81 -4.34
N PHE A 94 1.01 12.72 -3.43
CA PHE A 94 1.93 13.14 -2.37
C PHE A 94 2.29 11.98 -1.44
N PHE A 95 1.32 11.14 -1.08
CA PHE A 95 1.56 10.00 -0.22
C PHE A 95 2.52 8.98 -0.85
N ILE A 96 2.38 8.69 -2.15
CA ILE A 96 3.35 7.85 -2.89
C ILE A 96 4.77 8.45 -2.80
N LYS A 97 4.92 9.77 -2.98
CA LYS A 97 6.22 10.44 -2.86
C LYS A 97 6.79 10.37 -1.45
N GLU A 98 5.94 10.40 -0.44
CA GLU A 98 6.37 10.18 0.95
C GLU A 98 6.83 8.73 1.19
N LEU A 99 6.14 7.72 0.65
CA LEU A 99 6.62 6.33 0.70
C LEU A 99 8.00 6.20 0.04
N GLU A 100 8.17 6.79 -1.16
CA GLU A 100 9.46 6.82 -1.86
C GLU A 100 10.54 7.58 -1.07
N ARG A 101 10.17 8.64 -0.35
CA ARG A 101 11.10 9.41 0.49
C ARG A 101 11.61 8.61 1.67
N ILE A 102 10.72 7.92 2.38
CA ILE A 102 11.06 7.26 3.65
C ILE A 102 11.67 5.87 3.49
N ALA A 103 11.51 5.21 2.32
CA ALA A 103 12.06 3.87 2.08
C ALA A 103 12.66 3.73 0.67
N HIS A 104 13.52 2.70 0.50
CA HIS A 104 14.07 2.35 -0.81
C HIS A 104 13.14 1.44 -1.61
N LYS A 105 12.38 0.61 -0.92
CA LYS A 105 11.50 -0.40 -1.52
C LYS A 105 10.34 -0.70 -0.59
N GLY A 106 9.31 -1.31 -1.14
CA GLY A 106 8.15 -1.67 -0.33
C GLY A 106 7.14 -2.54 -1.05
N TYR A 107 6.06 -2.74 -0.35
CA TYR A 107 4.89 -3.48 -0.77
C TYR A 107 3.65 -2.60 -0.68
N ILE A 108 2.83 -2.64 -1.70
CA ILE A 108 1.53 -1.99 -1.76
C ILE A 108 0.47 -3.07 -2.00
N GLU A 109 -0.59 -3.00 -1.22
CA GLU A 109 -1.79 -3.79 -1.42
C GLU A 109 -2.99 -2.88 -1.55
N LEU A 110 -3.79 -3.12 -2.58
CA LEU A 110 -4.96 -2.31 -2.92
C LEU A 110 -6.12 -3.23 -3.29
N PRO A 111 -7.37 -2.88 -3.03
CA PRO A 111 -8.48 -3.63 -3.57
C PRO A 111 -8.50 -3.50 -5.10
N THR A 112 -8.84 -4.58 -5.79
CA THR A 112 -9.23 -4.48 -7.19
C THR A 112 -10.57 -3.75 -7.27
N ARG A 113 -10.96 -3.27 -8.46
CA ARG A 113 -12.30 -2.69 -8.67
C ARG A 113 -13.42 -3.66 -8.30
N LEU A 114 -13.22 -4.96 -8.58
CA LEU A 114 -14.19 -5.97 -8.19
C LEU A 114 -14.29 -6.05 -6.67
N GLY A 115 -13.17 -6.26 -5.98
CA GLY A 115 -13.13 -6.34 -4.52
C GLY A 115 -13.70 -5.10 -3.85
N ASP A 116 -13.33 -3.91 -4.34
CA ASP A 116 -13.82 -2.64 -3.83
C ASP A 116 -15.34 -2.47 -3.96
N ASN A 117 -15.91 -2.80 -5.13
CA ASN A 117 -17.33 -2.60 -5.39
C ASN A 117 -18.25 -3.53 -4.61
N LEU A 118 -17.76 -4.67 -4.15
CA LEU A 118 -18.57 -5.66 -3.45
C LEU A 118 -18.77 -5.35 -1.97
N VAL A 119 -17.98 -4.45 -1.38
CA VAL A 119 -17.93 -4.18 0.06
C VAL A 119 -18.68 -2.90 0.42
N PHE A 120 -19.60 -2.98 1.40
CA PHE A 120 -20.44 -1.86 1.83
C PHE A 120 -19.62 -0.67 2.34
N GLU A 121 -18.65 -0.93 3.20
CA GLU A 121 -17.86 0.10 3.87
C GLU A 121 -17.00 0.89 2.86
N ASN A 122 -16.55 0.25 1.79
CA ASN A 122 -15.72 0.89 0.76
C ASN A 122 -16.45 2.00 -0.01
N VAL A 123 -17.80 2.00 0.01
CA VAL A 123 -18.62 3.01 -0.70
C VAL A 123 -18.32 4.43 -0.20
N THR A 124 -18.12 4.57 1.10
CA THR A 124 -17.87 5.86 1.76
C THR A 124 -16.40 6.12 2.02
N ASP A 125 -15.61 5.09 2.19
CA ASP A 125 -14.26 5.19 2.74
C ASP A 125 -13.19 5.27 1.66
N HIS A 126 -13.44 4.70 0.46
CA HIS A 126 -12.48 4.72 -0.63
C HIS A 126 -12.74 5.88 -1.59
N ILE A 127 -11.66 6.57 -1.95
CA ILE A 127 -11.67 7.74 -2.85
C ILE A 127 -11.19 7.35 -4.25
N TRP A 128 -10.29 6.37 -4.31
CA TRP A 128 -9.56 6.01 -5.51
C TRP A 128 -9.70 4.55 -5.87
N TRP A 129 -9.68 4.28 -7.18
CA TRP A 129 -9.43 2.97 -7.75
C TRP A 129 -8.04 2.91 -8.35
N PHE A 130 -7.45 1.72 -8.26
CA PHE A 130 -6.16 1.45 -8.84
C PHE A 130 -6.21 0.18 -9.70
N ALA A 131 -5.39 0.19 -10.75
CA ALA A 131 -5.08 -0.96 -11.57
C ALA A 131 -3.59 -0.96 -11.92
N PHE A 132 -3.06 -2.07 -12.32
CA PHE A 132 -1.65 -2.18 -12.71
C PHE A 132 -1.57 -2.53 -14.20
N ASP A 133 -0.86 -1.69 -14.95
CA ASP A 133 -0.51 -1.99 -16.33
C ASP A 133 0.75 -2.89 -16.34
N ASP A 134 0.52 -4.16 -16.69
CA ASP A 134 1.59 -5.15 -16.70
C ASP A 134 2.59 -4.98 -17.86
N VAL A 135 2.26 -4.19 -18.88
CA VAL A 135 3.15 -3.89 -20.00
C VAL A 135 4.03 -2.69 -19.68
N GLU A 136 3.42 -1.58 -19.33
CA GLU A 136 4.11 -0.33 -19.03
C GLU A 136 4.73 -0.33 -17.61
N LYS A 137 4.35 -1.29 -16.75
CA LYS A 137 4.79 -1.39 -15.35
C LYS A 137 4.47 -0.14 -14.53
N ILE A 138 3.29 0.44 -14.74
CA ILE A 138 2.79 1.62 -14.04
C ILE A 138 1.50 1.34 -13.28
N LEU A 139 1.29 2.09 -12.19
CA LEU A 139 0.05 2.10 -11.44
C LEU A 139 -0.93 3.08 -12.09
N LEU A 140 -2.06 2.60 -12.53
CA LEU A 140 -3.15 3.43 -13.07
C LEU A 140 -4.08 3.82 -11.92
N ALA A 141 -4.46 5.09 -11.84
CA ALA A 141 -5.34 5.62 -10.82
C ALA A 141 -6.53 6.35 -11.44
N SER A 142 -7.71 6.14 -10.89
CA SER A 142 -8.94 6.87 -11.25
C SER A 142 -9.78 7.18 -10.01
N LYS A 143 -10.69 8.15 -10.12
CA LYS A 143 -11.68 8.38 -9.07
C LYS A 143 -12.59 7.14 -8.95
N ARG A 144 -12.86 6.75 -7.69
CA ARG A 144 -13.78 5.66 -7.38
C ARG A 144 -15.20 5.96 -7.89
N LYS A 145 -15.85 4.95 -8.45
CA LYS A 145 -17.25 5.01 -8.89
C LYS A 145 -17.94 3.69 -8.58
N GLN A 146 -19.03 3.73 -7.80
CA GLN A 146 -19.82 2.53 -7.54
C GLN A 146 -20.53 2.07 -8.81
N CYS A 147 -20.30 0.82 -9.21
CA CYS A 147 -20.84 0.24 -10.44
C CYS A 147 -21.88 -0.86 -10.18
N VAL A 148 -21.79 -1.54 -9.03
CA VAL A 148 -22.71 -2.60 -8.61
C VAL A 148 -23.14 -2.41 -7.18
N SER A 149 -24.31 -2.91 -6.79
CA SER A 149 -24.74 -2.87 -5.39
C SER A 149 -23.85 -3.76 -4.55
N PRO A 150 -23.23 -3.24 -3.48
CA PRO A 150 -22.41 -4.05 -2.58
C PRO A 150 -23.28 -5.05 -1.81
N PHE A 151 -22.69 -6.18 -1.43
CA PHE A 151 -23.38 -7.22 -0.65
C PHE A 151 -22.48 -7.92 0.38
N LEU A 152 -21.20 -7.50 0.49
CA LEU A 152 -20.25 -8.00 1.48
C LEU A 152 -19.94 -6.93 2.51
N SER A 153 -19.77 -7.34 3.77
CA SER A 153 -19.07 -6.54 4.76
C SER A 153 -17.56 -6.78 4.65
N VAL A 154 -16.72 -5.90 5.19
CA VAL A 154 -15.27 -6.08 5.28
C VAL A 154 -14.92 -7.43 5.91
N SER A 155 -15.66 -7.87 6.95
CA SER A 155 -15.41 -9.15 7.59
C SER A 155 -15.71 -10.35 6.68
N SER A 156 -16.76 -10.25 5.85
CA SER A 156 -17.13 -11.30 4.89
C SER A 156 -16.20 -11.32 3.69
N SER A 157 -15.71 -10.15 3.24
CA SER A 157 -14.79 -10.06 2.09
C SER A 157 -13.47 -10.76 2.35
N LYS A 158 -12.99 -10.79 3.59
CA LYS A 158 -11.74 -11.51 3.96
C LYS A 158 -11.73 -12.98 3.52
N LYS A 159 -12.89 -13.63 3.51
CA LYS A 159 -12.99 -15.01 3.02
C LYS A 159 -12.85 -15.07 1.49
N PHE A 160 -13.44 -14.11 0.77
CA PHE A 160 -13.28 -13.99 -0.68
C PHE A 160 -11.84 -13.65 -1.04
N ASP A 161 -11.21 -12.73 -0.30
CA ASP A 161 -9.79 -12.36 -0.48
C ASP A 161 -8.87 -13.57 -0.32
N SER A 162 -9.17 -14.47 0.60
CA SER A 162 -8.38 -15.69 0.79
C SER A 162 -8.57 -16.73 -0.32
N MET A 163 -9.76 -16.78 -0.94
CA MET A 163 -10.10 -17.78 -1.98
C MET A 163 -9.85 -17.28 -3.39
N PHE A 164 -10.02 -15.98 -3.62
CA PHE A 164 -9.97 -15.32 -4.93
C PHE A 164 -8.99 -14.14 -4.93
N ARG A 165 -7.84 -14.30 -4.27
CA ARG A 165 -6.88 -13.26 -3.96
C ARG A 165 -6.58 -12.35 -5.15
N GLU A 166 -6.17 -12.94 -6.27
CA GLU A 166 -5.78 -12.18 -7.47
C GLU A 166 -6.93 -11.39 -8.10
N SER A 167 -8.18 -11.83 -7.89
CA SER A 167 -9.37 -11.13 -8.37
C SER A 167 -9.83 -10.02 -7.44
N MET A 168 -9.52 -10.14 -6.15
CA MET A 168 -9.99 -9.22 -5.10
C MET A 168 -8.96 -8.17 -4.73
N VAL A 169 -7.67 -8.50 -4.86
CA VAL A 169 -6.57 -7.69 -4.34
C VAL A 169 -5.46 -7.52 -5.38
N LEU A 170 -4.98 -6.31 -5.54
CA LEU A 170 -3.79 -5.97 -6.31
C LEU A 170 -2.60 -5.87 -5.37
N GLU A 171 -1.59 -6.71 -5.56
CA GLU A 171 -0.38 -6.77 -4.74
C GLU A 171 0.85 -6.40 -5.56
N LEU A 172 1.56 -5.36 -5.15
CA LEU A 172 2.72 -4.83 -5.88
C LEU A 172 3.95 -4.70 -4.97
N PHE A 173 5.10 -5.10 -5.51
CA PHE A 173 6.42 -4.74 -4.99
C PHE A 173 6.97 -3.57 -5.78
N TRP A 174 7.59 -2.60 -5.11
CA TRP A 174 8.27 -1.48 -5.75
C TRP A 174 9.68 -1.28 -5.19
N GLU A 175 10.55 -0.70 -6.03
CA GLU A 175 11.90 -0.30 -5.65
C GLU A 175 12.24 1.05 -6.30
N ASN A 176 12.74 1.97 -5.49
CA ASN A 176 13.09 3.36 -5.76
C ASN A 176 11.91 4.27 -6.12
N THR A 177 11.07 3.91 -7.07
CA THR A 177 9.98 4.77 -7.56
C THR A 177 8.73 3.96 -7.85
N ILE A 178 7.57 4.53 -7.56
CA ILE A 178 6.25 4.02 -7.93
C ILE A 178 5.74 4.90 -9.07
N GLU A 179 5.88 4.44 -10.31
CA GLU A 179 5.34 5.17 -11.45
C GLU A 179 3.82 5.02 -11.48
N PHE A 180 3.12 6.14 -11.64
CA PHE A 180 1.65 6.14 -11.74
C PHE A 180 1.16 7.12 -12.79
N LYS A 181 -0.07 6.88 -13.28
CA LYS A 181 -0.77 7.72 -14.23
C LYS A 181 -2.25 7.81 -13.88
N MET A 182 -2.82 9.01 -14.01
CA MET A 182 -4.27 9.17 -13.98
C MET A 182 -4.87 8.59 -15.25
N ASP A 183 -5.84 7.71 -15.10
CA ASP A 183 -6.60 7.13 -16.22
C ASP A 183 -8.10 7.31 -16.00
N ASN A 184 -8.68 8.27 -16.69
CA ASN A 184 -10.11 8.58 -16.59
C ASN A 184 -11.00 7.56 -17.34
N LYS A 185 -10.41 6.57 -17.99
CA LYS A 185 -11.13 5.49 -18.70
C LYS A 185 -11.29 4.24 -17.83
N LEU A 186 -10.62 4.22 -16.67
CA LEU A 186 -10.77 3.17 -15.67
C LEU A 186 -12.14 3.22 -14.99
#